data_100f86c7decf76d78f32591ae288d5e4
#
_entry.id   100f86c7decf76d78f32591ae288d5e4
#
_cell.length_a   1.000
_cell.length_b   1.000
_cell.length_c   1.000
_cell.angle_alpha   90.00
_cell.angle_beta   90.00
_cell.angle_gamma   90.00
#
_symmetry.space_group_name_H-M   'P 1'
#
loop_
_entity.id
_entity.type
_entity.pdbx_description
1 polymer ?
#
loop_
_entity_poly.entity_id
_entity_poly.type
_entity_poly.pdbx_seq_one_letter_code
_entity_poly.pdbx_strand_id
1 'polypeptide(L)'
;MNYTILLRPHRNRRYQEGVVRLSRAELLNLLARQGIEAAVTANARSGGDFLDFACEGLTEAALDGLSVHSHLQLLCQAREDGSLMPLRGEAPALLGEELAYVPKYKGKTNEAFTMHLINQALCAAKLPEGRPVTLLDPMCGRGTTLFQAVNRDFWATGAEIYAAEI
;
A
#
# COMPACT_ATOMS: atom_id res chain seq x y z
N MET A 1 -20.41 -2.73 10.22
CA MET A 1 -19.63 -1.60 10.80
C MET A 1 -19.07 -0.73 9.69
N ASN A 2 -18.88 0.56 9.92
CA ASN A 2 -18.34 1.50 8.94
C ASN A 2 -16.86 1.76 9.22
N TYR A 3 -16.05 1.77 8.17
CA TYR A 3 -14.61 2.00 8.23
C TYR A 3 -14.20 3.07 7.23
N THR A 4 -13.10 3.74 7.52
CA THR A 4 -12.53 4.75 6.63
C THR A 4 -11.00 4.67 6.65
N ILE A 5 -10.40 4.82 5.49
CA ILE A 5 -8.97 5.01 5.32
C ILE A 5 -8.72 6.47 4.99
N LEU A 6 -7.91 7.14 5.81
CA LEU A 6 -7.31 8.42 5.45
C LEU A 6 -6.10 8.14 4.55
N LEU A 7 -6.11 8.73 3.37
CA LEU A 7 -5.00 8.59 2.41
C LEU A 7 -3.90 9.60 2.70
N ARG A 8 -2.65 9.12 2.62
CA ARG A 8 -1.48 9.98 2.64
C ARG A 8 -1.47 10.83 1.36
N PRO A 9 -1.40 12.16 1.47
CA PRO A 9 -1.39 13.02 0.29
C PRO A 9 -0.12 12.81 -0.52
N HIS A 10 -0.25 12.77 -1.83
CA HIS A 10 0.90 12.73 -2.72
C HIS A 10 1.59 14.09 -2.77
N ARG A 11 2.94 14.11 -2.70
CA ARG A 11 3.74 15.35 -2.75
C ARG A 11 3.52 16.18 -4.02
N ASN A 12 3.15 15.52 -5.13
CA ASN A 12 2.86 16.19 -6.39
C ASN A 12 1.33 16.21 -6.61
N ARG A 13 0.75 17.41 -6.55
CA ARG A 13 -0.69 17.63 -6.74
C ARG A 13 -1.26 17.07 -8.05
N ARG A 14 -0.48 17.05 -9.12
CA ARG A 14 -0.94 16.54 -10.43
C ARG A 14 -1.29 15.05 -10.40
N TYR A 15 -0.76 14.31 -9.43
CA TYR A 15 -1.01 12.88 -9.30
C TYR A 15 -2.10 12.54 -8.27
N GLN A 16 -2.59 13.55 -7.52
CA GLN A 16 -3.52 13.30 -6.40
C GLN A 16 -4.81 12.59 -6.83
N GLU A 17 -5.45 13.00 -7.92
CA GLU A 17 -6.66 12.31 -8.43
C GLU A 17 -6.36 10.87 -8.87
N GLY A 18 -5.21 10.66 -9.51
CA GLY A 18 -4.72 9.32 -9.88
C GLY A 18 -4.47 8.45 -8.65
N VAL A 19 -3.90 9.03 -7.58
CA VAL A 19 -3.66 8.35 -6.31
C VAL A 19 -4.97 7.85 -5.70
N VAL A 20 -5.99 8.67 -5.60
CA VAL A 20 -7.30 8.29 -5.02
C VAL A 20 -7.92 7.12 -5.79
N ARG A 21 -7.87 7.16 -7.12
CA ARG A 21 -8.40 6.09 -7.97
C ARG A 21 -7.63 4.78 -7.82
N LEU A 22 -6.30 4.84 -7.82
CA LEU A 22 -5.44 3.67 -7.62
C LEU A 22 -5.62 3.09 -6.21
N SER A 23 -5.63 3.94 -5.19
CA SER A 23 -5.84 3.55 -3.79
C SER A 23 -7.19 2.86 -3.58
N ARG A 24 -8.25 3.35 -4.23
CA ARG A 24 -9.56 2.70 -4.20
C ARG A 24 -9.51 1.29 -4.82
N ALA A 25 -8.88 1.14 -5.97
CA ALA A 25 -8.72 -0.16 -6.62
C ALA A 25 -7.87 -1.13 -5.78
N GLU A 26 -6.80 -0.63 -5.16
CA GLU A 26 -5.95 -1.40 -4.26
C GLU A 26 -6.73 -1.88 -3.03
N LEU A 27 -7.49 -1.00 -2.39
CA LEU A 27 -8.31 -1.36 -1.23
C LEU A 27 -9.32 -2.46 -1.57
N LEU A 28 -10.00 -2.36 -2.72
CA LEU A 28 -10.92 -3.41 -3.18
C LEU A 28 -10.23 -4.76 -3.32
N ASN A 29 -9.03 -4.81 -3.89
CA ASN A 29 -8.26 -6.05 -4.05
C ASN A 29 -7.75 -6.59 -2.71
N LEU A 30 -7.31 -5.72 -1.79
CA LEU A 30 -6.90 -6.13 -0.45
C LEU A 30 -8.07 -6.69 0.37
N LEU A 31 -9.24 -6.06 0.30
CA LEU A 31 -10.48 -6.56 0.94
C LEU A 31 -10.88 -7.92 0.35
N ALA A 32 -10.92 -8.05 -0.97
CA ALA A 32 -11.24 -9.30 -1.64
C ALA A 32 -10.27 -10.44 -1.25
N ARG A 33 -8.98 -10.14 -1.12
CA ARG A 33 -7.97 -11.10 -0.65
C ARG A 33 -8.24 -11.58 0.79
N GLN A 34 -8.85 -10.75 1.63
CA GLN A 34 -9.28 -11.10 3.00
C GLN A 34 -10.66 -11.80 3.02
N GLY A 35 -11.25 -12.07 1.85
CA GLY A 35 -12.60 -12.61 1.76
C GLY A 35 -13.70 -11.61 2.13
N ILE A 36 -13.40 -10.32 2.12
CA ILE A 36 -14.35 -9.25 2.48
C ILE A 36 -14.90 -8.63 1.21
N GLU A 37 -16.20 -8.77 0.99
CA GLU A 37 -16.93 -8.07 -0.07
C GLU A 37 -17.43 -6.74 0.47
N ALA A 38 -16.98 -5.63 -0.10
CA ALA A 38 -17.41 -4.31 0.29
C ALA A 38 -17.38 -3.33 -0.90
N ALA A 39 -18.35 -2.42 -0.93
CA ALA A 39 -18.27 -1.26 -1.81
C ALA A 39 -17.35 -0.21 -1.19
N VAL A 40 -16.45 0.36 -1.98
CA VAL A 40 -15.53 1.41 -1.54
C VAL A 40 -15.89 2.72 -2.21
N THR A 41 -16.14 3.75 -1.42
CA THR A 41 -16.45 5.11 -1.88
C THR A 41 -15.32 6.07 -1.54
N ALA A 42 -14.89 6.86 -2.52
CA ALA A 42 -13.89 7.91 -2.30
C ALA A 42 -14.58 9.22 -1.96
N ASN A 43 -14.16 9.87 -0.87
CA ASN A 43 -14.69 11.12 -0.38
C ASN A 43 -13.57 12.09 -0.03
N ALA A 44 -13.69 13.35 -0.49
CA ALA A 44 -12.84 14.44 -0.02
C ALA A 44 -13.51 15.11 1.19
N ARG A 45 -12.75 15.25 2.29
CA ARG A 45 -13.20 15.94 3.51
C ARG A 45 -12.17 16.99 3.92
N SER A 46 -12.57 17.88 4.84
CA SER A 46 -11.61 18.79 5.47
C SER A 46 -10.50 17.98 6.11
N GLY A 47 -9.30 18.07 5.57
CA GLY A 47 -8.11 17.33 6.05
C GLY A 47 -7.59 16.25 5.13
N GLY A 48 -8.27 15.90 4.02
CA GLY A 48 -7.72 14.96 3.04
C GLY A 48 -8.73 14.14 2.26
N ASP A 49 -8.20 13.17 1.55
CA ASP A 49 -8.96 12.18 0.79
C ASP A 49 -9.17 10.92 1.63
N PHE A 50 -10.38 10.39 1.59
CA PHE A 50 -10.79 9.23 2.37
C PHE A 50 -11.40 8.17 1.46
N LEU A 51 -11.21 6.90 1.86
CA LEU A 51 -11.89 5.74 1.28
C LEU A 51 -12.79 5.12 2.35
N ASP A 52 -14.09 5.20 2.16
CA ASP A 52 -15.09 4.66 3.07
C ASP A 52 -15.59 3.31 2.58
N PHE A 53 -15.78 2.36 3.50
CA PHE A 53 -16.37 1.05 3.23
C PHE A 53 -17.10 0.50 4.46
N ALA A 54 -17.99 -0.47 4.24
CA ALA A 54 -18.72 -1.14 5.30
C ALA A 54 -18.57 -2.67 5.19
N CYS A 55 -18.37 -3.34 6.33
CA CYS A 55 -18.37 -4.78 6.44
C CYS A 55 -18.84 -5.22 7.85
N GLU A 56 -19.01 -6.53 8.08
CA GLU A 56 -19.49 -7.03 9.37
C GLU A 56 -18.53 -6.74 10.52
N GLY A 57 -17.23 -6.83 10.27
CA GLY A 57 -16.17 -6.54 11.21
C GLY A 57 -14.80 -6.89 10.63
N LEU A 58 -13.75 -6.24 11.10
CA LEU A 58 -12.38 -6.55 10.72
C LEU A 58 -11.70 -7.33 11.84
N THR A 59 -11.17 -8.49 11.50
CA THR A 59 -10.29 -9.26 12.40
C THR A 59 -8.91 -8.61 12.48
N GLU A 60 -8.10 -8.96 13.48
CA GLU A 60 -6.71 -8.49 13.57
C GLU A 60 -5.90 -8.82 12.31
N ALA A 61 -6.06 -10.03 11.75
CA ALA A 61 -5.41 -10.42 10.51
C ALA A 61 -5.86 -9.55 9.32
N ALA A 62 -7.14 -9.20 9.25
CA ALA A 62 -7.64 -8.30 8.21
C ALA A 62 -7.10 -6.87 8.39
N LEU A 63 -7.02 -6.37 9.62
CA LEU A 63 -6.42 -5.07 9.92
C LEU A 63 -4.95 -5.02 9.49
N ASP A 64 -4.18 -6.06 9.80
CA ASP A 64 -2.78 -6.18 9.37
C ASP A 64 -2.67 -6.29 7.84
N GLY A 65 -3.57 -7.07 7.21
CA GLY A 65 -3.64 -7.19 5.76
C GLY A 65 -3.99 -5.88 5.04
N LEU A 66 -4.73 -4.98 5.68
CA LEU A 66 -5.06 -3.66 5.15
C LEU A 66 -3.97 -2.62 5.46
N SER A 67 -3.15 -2.80 6.50
CA SER A 67 -2.08 -1.88 6.88
C SER A 67 -0.97 -1.76 5.82
N VAL A 68 -0.89 -2.70 4.89
CA VAL A 68 0.06 -2.69 3.77
C VAL A 68 -0.36 -1.83 2.58
N HIS A 69 -1.53 -1.19 2.64
CA HIS A 69 -2.03 -0.33 1.57
C HIS A 69 -1.07 0.83 1.29
N SER A 70 -0.72 1.05 0.02
CA SER A 70 0.41 1.89 -0.42
C SER A 70 0.32 3.37 -0.02
N HIS A 71 -0.90 3.88 0.18
CA HIS A 71 -1.16 5.26 0.59
C HIS A 71 -1.92 5.33 1.93
N LEU A 72 -1.87 4.30 2.75
CA LEU A 72 -2.47 4.35 4.07
C LEU A 72 -1.75 5.37 4.95
N GLN A 73 -2.48 6.32 5.49
CA GLN A 73 -2.04 7.11 6.62
C GLN A 73 -2.66 6.58 7.92
N LEU A 74 -3.97 6.32 7.89
CA LEU A 74 -4.70 5.85 9.06
C LEU A 74 -5.95 5.06 8.63
N LEU A 75 -6.14 3.88 9.20
CA LEU A 75 -7.38 3.11 9.12
C LEU A 75 -8.17 3.33 10.40
N CYS A 76 -9.41 3.76 10.27
CA CYS A 76 -10.30 4.06 11.38
C CYS A 76 -11.62 3.32 11.26
N GLN A 77 -12.25 3.06 12.40
CA GLN A 77 -13.68 2.77 12.49
C GLN A 77 -14.46 4.08 12.61
N ALA A 78 -15.43 4.28 11.72
CA ALA A 78 -16.35 5.41 11.81
C ALA A 78 -17.51 5.07 12.77
N ARG A 79 -17.74 5.92 13.76
CA ARG A 79 -18.80 5.77 14.75
C ARG A 79 -20.05 6.54 14.34
N GLU A 80 -21.19 6.23 14.95
CA GLU A 80 -22.47 6.87 14.68
C GLU A 80 -22.48 8.36 15.00
N ASP A 81 -21.70 8.79 15.99
CA ASP A 81 -21.52 10.19 16.37
C ASP A 81 -20.62 10.98 15.40
N GLY A 82 -20.13 10.34 14.32
CA GLY A 82 -19.23 10.94 13.34
C GLY A 82 -17.77 10.96 13.77
N SER A 83 -17.43 10.46 14.95
CA SER A 83 -16.03 10.33 15.39
C SER A 83 -15.33 9.17 14.67
N LEU A 84 -14.00 9.27 14.55
CA LEU A 84 -13.15 8.25 13.95
C LEU A 84 -12.27 7.63 15.04
N MET A 85 -12.42 6.33 15.26
CA MET A 85 -11.57 5.58 16.16
C MET A 85 -10.41 4.96 15.38
N PRO A 86 -9.16 5.37 15.61
CA PRO A 86 -8.00 4.79 14.96
C PRO A 86 -7.85 3.30 15.29
N LEU A 87 -7.59 2.48 14.28
CA LEU A 87 -7.36 1.04 14.41
C LEU A 87 -5.93 0.66 14.02
N ARG A 88 -5.46 1.14 12.87
CA ARG A 88 -4.11 0.88 12.34
C ARG A 88 -3.58 2.11 11.63
N GLY A 89 -2.27 2.35 11.81
CA GLY A 89 -1.50 3.24 10.97
C GLY A 89 -0.80 2.47 9.84
N GLU A 90 0.14 3.15 9.20
CA GLU A 90 1.05 2.55 8.25
C GLU A 90 1.87 1.43 8.90
N ALA A 91 2.09 0.33 8.17
CA ALA A 91 2.95 -0.75 8.64
C ALA A 91 4.38 -0.22 8.87
N PRO A 92 5.03 -0.58 9.99
CA PRO A 92 6.40 -0.15 10.25
C PRO A 92 7.34 -0.69 9.17
N ALA A 93 8.22 0.18 8.66
CA ALA A 93 9.25 -0.21 7.71
C ALA A 93 10.44 -0.86 8.45
N LEU A 94 10.94 -1.96 7.93
CA LEU A 94 12.13 -2.63 8.47
C LEU A 94 13.40 -1.78 8.26
N LEU A 95 13.50 -1.14 7.09
CA LEU A 95 14.54 -0.18 6.76
C LEU A 95 13.95 1.22 6.87
N GLY A 96 14.72 2.16 7.44
CA GLY A 96 14.28 3.55 7.52
C GLY A 96 13.84 4.08 6.15
N GLU A 97 12.74 4.80 6.10
CA GLU A 97 12.20 5.39 4.86
C GLU A 97 13.27 6.19 4.10
N GLU A 98 14.21 6.79 4.81
CA GLU A 98 15.31 7.56 4.26
C GLU A 98 16.13 6.78 3.21
N LEU A 99 16.37 5.49 3.42
CA LEU A 99 17.12 4.65 2.48
C LEU A 99 16.41 4.46 1.14
N ALA A 100 15.09 4.36 1.14
CA ALA A 100 14.30 4.24 -0.09
C ALA A 100 14.19 5.59 -0.83
N TYR A 101 14.25 6.72 -0.11
CA TYR A 101 14.06 8.06 -0.67
C TYR A 101 15.37 8.76 -1.12
N VAL A 102 16.52 8.33 -0.58
CA VAL A 102 17.82 9.01 -0.82
C VAL A 102 18.26 8.99 -2.28
N PRO A 103 18.18 7.92 -3.07
CA PRO A 103 18.61 7.99 -4.45
C PRO A 103 17.59 8.74 -5.33
N LYS A 104 17.79 10.05 -5.51
CA LYS A 104 17.06 10.81 -6.53
C LYS A 104 17.81 10.69 -7.86
N TYR A 105 17.26 9.96 -8.82
CA TYR A 105 17.81 9.86 -10.18
C TYR A 105 16.68 9.95 -11.20
N LYS A 106 17.03 10.31 -12.43
CA LYS A 106 16.08 10.39 -13.54
C LYS A 106 15.57 8.99 -13.86
N GLY A 107 14.26 8.80 -13.88
CA GLY A 107 13.64 7.50 -14.14
C GLY A 107 13.32 6.68 -12.89
N LYS A 108 13.62 7.18 -11.68
CA LYS A 108 13.24 6.48 -10.44
C LYS A 108 11.72 6.32 -10.36
N THR A 109 11.25 5.09 -10.14
CA THR A 109 9.85 4.81 -9.84
C THR A 109 9.50 5.34 -8.44
N ASN A 110 8.32 5.92 -8.29
CA ASN A 110 7.82 6.39 -7.00
C ASN A 110 7.61 5.22 -6.03
N GLU A 111 8.00 5.37 -4.79
CA GLU A 111 8.00 4.33 -3.76
C GLU A 111 6.58 3.82 -3.46
N ALA A 112 5.62 4.73 -3.29
CA ALA A 112 4.24 4.35 -3.03
C ALA A 112 3.62 3.65 -4.24
N PHE A 113 3.95 4.06 -5.47
CA PHE A 113 3.53 3.35 -6.68
C PHE A 113 4.17 1.96 -6.79
N THR A 114 5.44 1.83 -6.42
CA THR A 114 6.11 0.52 -6.34
C THR A 114 5.43 -0.39 -5.33
N MET A 115 5.09 0.13 -4.15
CA MET A 115 4.33 -0.61 -3.13
C MET A 115 2.96 -1.04 -3.67
N HIS A 116 2.26 -0.15 -4.36
CA HIS A 116 1.00 -0.48 -5.03
C HIS A 116 1.17 -1.65 -6.02
N LEU A 117 2.20 -1.63 -6.87
CA LEU A 117 2.47 -2.73 -7.81
C LEU A 117 2.74 -4.06 -7.09
N ILE A 118 3.53 -4.05 -6.01
CA ILE A 118 3.78 -5.24 -5.20
C ILE A 118 2.46 -5.77 -4.62
N ASN A 119 1.61 -4.91 -4.07
CA ASN A 119 0.31 -5.29 -3.52
C ASN A 119 -0.61 -5.90 -4.59
N GLN A 120 -0.67 -5.31 -5.78
CA GLN A 120 -1.45 -5.86 -6.90
C GLN A 120 -0.93 -7.24 -7.33
N ALA A 121 0.38 -7.40 -7.42
CA ALA A 121 1.00 -8.69 -7.75
C ALA A 121 0.65 -9.75 -6.70
N LEU A 122 0.72 -9.41 -5.41
CA LEU A 122 0.36 -10.31 -4.30
C LEU A 122 -1.13 -10.66 -4.28
N CYS A 123 -2.02 -9.72 -4.60
CA CYS A 123 -3.46 -9.99 -4.71
C CYS A 123 -3.78 -10.91 -5.89
N ALA A 124 -3.05 -10.77 -7.00
CA ALA A 124 -3.22 -11.62 -8.18
C ALA A 124 -2.57 -13.00 -8.04
N ALA A 125 -1.49 -13.11 -7.24
CA ALA A 125 -0.76 -14.34 -7.05
C ALA A 125 -1.50 -15.29 -6.10
N LYS A 126 -1.65 -16.54 -6.51
CA LYS A 126 -2.19 -17.63 -5.66
C LYS A 126 -1.03 -18.21 -4.84
N LEU A 127 -0.52 -17.44 -3.88
CA LEU A 127 0.57 -17.90 -3.02
C LEU A 127 0.06 -18.89 -1.98
N PRO A 128 0.78 -20.00 -1.72
CA PRO A 128 0.48 -20.90 -0.62
C PRO A 128 0.64 -20.17 0.72
N GLU A 129 -0.28 -20.43 1.65
CA GLU A 129 -0.18 -19.88 3.01
C GLU A 129 1.11 -20.33 3.72
N GLY A 130 1.65 -19.45 4.56
CA GLY A 130 2.82 -19.75 5.42
C GLY A 130 4.15 -19.90 4.70
N ARG A 131 4.23 -19.64 3.40
CA ARG A 131 5.50 -19.62 2.67
C ARG A 131 6.10 -18.23 2.57
N PRO A 132 7.43 -18.10 2.71
CA PRO A 132 8.10 -16.83 2.45
C PRO A 132 7.81 -16.34 1.02
N VAL A 133 7.53 -15.05 0.89
CA VAL A 133 7.34 -14.43 -0.42
C VAL A 133 8.71 -14.14 -1.03
N THR A 134 8.90 -14.58 -2.28
CA THR A 134 10.07 -14.23 -3.08
C THR A 134 9.65 -13.35 -4.23
N LEU A 135 10.30 -12.19 -4.38
CA LEU A 135 10.05 -11.23 -5.44
C LEU A 135 11.27 -11.16 -6.38
N LEU A 136 11.01 -11.24 -7.68
CA LEU A 136 12.01 -11.00 -8.71
C LEU A 136 11.67 -9.71 -9.47
N ASP A 137 12.61 -8.77 -9.51
CA ASP A 137 12.55 -7.59 -10.38
C ASP A 137 13.61 -7.70 -11.48
N PRO A 138 13.22 -8.05 -12.73
CA PRO A 138 14.16 -8.23 -13.82
C PRO A 138 14.73 -6.94 -14.41
N MET A 139 14.25 -5.77 -13.95
CA MET A 139 14.68 -4.43 -14.38
C MET A 139 14.78 -3.52 -13.17
N CYS A 140 15.55 -3.95 -12.17
CA CYS A 140 15.51 -3.36 -10.83
C CYS A 140 16.11 -1.94 -10.75
N GLY A 141 16.87 -1.48 -11.75
CA GLY A 141 17.57 -0.22 -11.70
C GLY A 141 18.39 -0.10 -10.42
N ARG A 142 18.16 0.93 -9.64
CA ARG A 142 18.80 1.13 -8.32
C ARG A 142 18.03 0.51 -7.15
N GLY A 143 17.13 -0.43 -7.43
CA GLY A 143 16.55 -1.31 -6.43
C GLY A 143 15.35 -0.75 -5.65
N THR A 144 14.59 0.22 -6.17
CA THR A 144 13.40 0.73 -5.45
C THR A 144 12.45 -0.40 -5.06
N THR A 145 12.20 -1.35 -5.96
CA THR A 145 11.35 -2.52 -5.70
C THR A 145 11.94 -3.43 -4.64
N LEU A 146 13.27 -3.62 -4.67
CA LEU A 146 13.98 -4.48 -3.72
C LEU A 146 13.91 -3.91 -2.30
N PHE A 147 14.09 -2.59 -2.15
CA PHE A 147 13.92 -1.92 -0.86
C PHE A 147 12.50 -2.05 -0.32
N GLN A 148 11.48 -1.90 -1.16
CA GLN A 148 10.09 -2.05 -0.75
C GLN A 148 9.75 -3.51 -0.38
N ALA A 149 10.34 -4.49 -1.05
CA ALA A 149 10.16 -5.90 -0.74
C ALA A 149 10.80 -6.25 0.62
N VAL A 150 12.02 -5.79 0.87
CA VAL A 150 12.72 -6.01 2.15
C VAL A 150 11.97 -5.36 3.32
N ASN A 151 11.41 -4.17 3.13
CA ASN A 151 10.58 -3.52 4.15
C ASN A 151 9.33 -4.32 4.54
N ARG A 152 8.97 -5.33 3.74
CA ARG A 152 7.86 -6.25 3.98
C ARG A 152 8.32 -7.66 4.36
N ASP A 153 9.59 -7.82 4.72
CA ASP A 153 10.20 -9.11 5.04
C ASP A 153 10.10 -10.13 3.89
N PHE A 154 10.20 -9.64 2.65
CA PHE A 154 10.22 -10.50 1.46
C PHE A 154 11.65 -10.76 1.02
N TRP A 155 11.91 -11.98 0.53
CA TRP A 155 13.11 -12.26 -0.23
C TRP A 155 13.02 -11.56 -1.58
N ALA A 156 14.05 -10.77 -1.93
CA ALA A 156 14.05 -10.00 -3.16
C ALA A 156 15.33 -10.24 -3.96
N THR A 157 15.17 -10.44 -5.26
CA THR A 157 16.28 -10.56 -6.21
C THR A 157 16.02 -9.61 -7.36
N GLY A 158 17.03 -8.83 -7.74
CA GLY A 158 16.98 -7.93 -8.87
C GLY A 158 18.00 -8.27 -9.93
N ALA A 159 17.69 -7.94 -11.16
CA ALA A 159 18.62 -7.96 -12.29
C ALA A 159 18.59 -6.62 -13.00
N GLU A 160 19.72 -6.18 -13.55
CA GLU A 160 19.81 -4.96 -14.34
C GLU A 160 20.79 -5.19 -15.52
N ILE A 161 20.42 -4.62 -16.67
CA ILE A 161 21.20 -4.76 -17.89
C ILE A 161 22.43 -3.83 -17.91
N TYR A 162 22.34 -2.70 -17.21
CA TYR A 162 23.42 -1.72 -17.12
C TYR A 162 24.06 -1.73 -15.74
N ALA A 163 25.26 -2.31 -15.61
CA ALA A 163 25.98 -2.39 -14.34
C ALA A 163 26.23 -1.04 -13.66
N ALA A 164 26.27 0.06 -14.44
CA ALA A 164 26.43 1.41 -13.90
C ALA A 164 25.20 1.94 -13.14
N GLU A 165 24.07 1.27 -13.24
CA GLU A 165 22.82 1.63 -12.58
C GLU A 165 22.62 0.94 -11.21
N ILE A 166 23.46 -0.04 -10.88
CA ILE A 166 23.38 -0.82 -9.64
C ILE A 166 24.12 -0.12 -8.49
#